data_68d6a420f7af9c182abe76310a7c39b6
#
_entry.id   68d6a420f7af9c182abe76310a7c39b6
#
_cell.length_a   1.000
_cell.length_b   1.000
_cell.length_c   1.000
_cell.angle_alpha   90.00
_cell.angle_beta   90.00
_cell.angle_gamma   90.00
#
_symmetry.space_group_name_H-M   'P 1'
#
loop_
_entity.id
_entity.type
_entity.pdbx_description
1 polymer ?
#
loop_
_entity_poly.entity_id
_entity_poly.type
_entity_poly.pdbx_seq_one_letter_code
_entity_poly.pdbx_strand_id
1 'polypeptide(L)'
;RALSDRYIKGTCPYCGYEEAKGDQCEKCGRLLDPEELKNPRCTVCNSDNIIFEEKKHLFLELPLLSNKIEKYIKENKNFRTQVRNTALAWIKEGLKPRDITRDIKWGIPVPIKGYENSVVYSWFDAPIGYISSTKEWNKDRWKEFWKNKDTKIYHFLGKDNIIFHTIFFEGILIADGSGFNLPYNVVGLQYLNYEIGKFSKSQGHGVFCENLP
;
A
#
# COMPACT_ATOMS: atom_id res chain seq x y z
N ARG A 1 14.82 -20.18 -6.27
CA ARG A 1 14.10 -19.19 -7.09
C ARG A 1 13.80 -18.01 -6.18
N ALA A 2 14.19 -16.79 -6.55
CA ALA A 2 13.81 -15.58 -5.83
C ALA A 2 12.30 -15.40 -5.93
N LEU A 3 11.66 -15.13 -4.80
CA LEU A 3 10.23 -14.88 -4.68
C LEU A 3 10.05 -13.53 -3.99
N SER A 4 8.95 -12.83 -4.27
CA SER A 4 8.62 -11.63 -3.52
C SER A 4 8.05 -11.98 -2.14
N ASP A 5 8.08 -11.03 -1.24
CA ASP A 5 7.67 -11.13 0.18
C ASP A 5 6.27 -11.75 0.35
N ARG A 6 5.35 -11.50 -0.59
CA ARG A 6 3.98 -12.06 -0.57
C ARG A 6 3.92 -13.58 -0.74
N TYR A 7 4.98 -14.21 -1.22
CA TYR A 7 5.07 -15.67 -1.35
C TYR A 7 5.61 -16.35 -0.09
N ILE A 8 5.79 -15.58 0.99
CA ILE A 8 6.13 -16.09 2.31
C ILE A 8 4.93 -15.84 3.23
N LYS A 9 4.60 -16.81 4.06
CA LYS A 9 3.62 -16.70 5.13
C LYS A 9 4.21 -17.25 6.43
N GLY A 10 3.69 -16.80 7.55
CA GLY A 10 4.09 -17.26 8.87
C GLY A 10 3.31 -16.60 9.97
N THR A 11 3.74 -16.78 11.21
CA THR A 11 3.07 -16.18 12.36
C THR A 11 3.51 -14.72 12.55
N CYS A 12 2.54 -13.81 12.54
CA CYS A 12 2.77 -12.39 12.81
C CYS A 12 3.36 -12.20 14.23
N PRO A 13 4.50 -11.52 14.39
CA PRO A 13 5.12 -11.31 15.68
C PRO A 13 4.30 -10.41 16.62
N TYR A 14 3.40 -9.58 16.04
CA TYR A 14 2.64 -8.57 16.77
C TYR A 14 1.27 -9.06 17.26
N CYS A 15 0.57 -9.89 16.50
CA CYS A 15 -0.80 -10.31 16.85
C CYS A 15 -1.01 -11.82 16.89
N GLY A 16 0.03 -12.61 16.61
CA GLY A 16 -0.03 -14.07 16.66
C GLY A 16 -0.83 -14.73 15.52
N TYR A 17 -1.21 -13.98 14.48
CA TYR A 17 -1.92 -14.56 13.33
C TYR A 17 -0.97 -15.44 12.51
N GLU A 18 -1.34 -16.72 12.32
CA GLU A 18 -0.45 -17.75 11.76
C GLU A 18 -0.33 -17.72 10.23
N GLU A 19 -1.22 -17.02 9.54
CA GLU A 19 -1.24 -16.91 8.08
C GLU A 19 -0.85 -15.50 7.58
N ALA A 20 -0.09 -14.76 8.37
CA ALA A 20 0.39 -13.43 7.98
C ALA A 20 1.36 -13.55 6.80
N LYS A 21 1.23 -12.65 5.81
CA LYS A 21 2.13 -12.57 4.65
C LYS A 21 3.36 -11.74 4.98
N GLY A 22 4.44 -11.94 4.22
CA GLY A 22 5.73 -11.32 4.49
C GLY A 22 5.75 -9.80 4.26
N ASP A 23 4.77 -9.25 3.54
CA ASP A 23 4.65 -7.81 3.28
C ASP A 23 3.69 -7.11 4.25
N GLN A 24 2.65 -7.81 4.72
CA GLN A 24 1.63 -7.24 5.60
C GLN A 24 0.83 -8.32 6.31
N CYS A 25 0.51 -8.11 7.59
CA CYS A 25 -0.43 -8.96 8.31
C CYS A 25 -1.87 -8.60 7.97
N GLU A 26 -2.62 -9.53 7.35
CA GLU A 26 -4.02 -9.31 6.97
C GLU A 26 -4.97 -9.14 8.17
N LYS A 27 -4.57 -9.60 9.38
CA LYS A 27 -5.39 -9.49 10.60
C LYS A 27 -5.23 -8.13 11.30
N CYS A 28 -3.99 -7.71 11.57
CA CYS A 28 -3.74 -6.47 12.31
C CYS A 28 -3.37 -5.28 11.40
N GLY A 29 -3.16 -5.52 10.10
CA GLY A 29 -2.84 -4.49 9.12
C GLY A 29 -1.41 -3.97 9.18
N ARG A 30 -0.55 -4.47 10.07
CA ARG A 30 0.84 -4.04 10.16
C ARG A 30 1.64 -4.50 8.97
N LEU A 31 2.49 -3.61 8.46
CA LEU A 31 3.53 -3.99 7.51
C LEU A 31 4.57 -4.83 8.23
N LEU A 32 5.08 -5.81 7.52
CA LEU A 32 6.06 -6.76 8.01
C LEU A 32 7.25 -6.79 7.05
N ASP A 33 8.41 -7.02 7.60
CA ASP A 33 9.53 -7.54 6.83
C ASP A 33 9.48 -9.07 6.91
N PRO A 34 9.73 -9.80 5.81
CA PRO A 34 9.59 -11.26 5.78
C PRO A 34 10.37 -11.99 6.88
N GLU A 35 11.50 -11.42 7.30
CA GLU A 35 12.36 -11.95 8.37
C GLU A 35 11.72 -11.84 9.76
N GLU A 36 10.74 -10.94 9.95
CA GLU A 36 10.02 -10.79 11.22
C GLU A 36 9.03 -11.93 11.49
N LEU A 37 8.62 -12.64 10.42
CA LEU A 37 7.68 -13.75 10.56
C LEU A 37 8.27 -14.90 11.36
N LYS A 38 7.51 -15.42 12.31
CA LYS A 38 7.85 -16.66 12.98
C LYS A 38 7.39 -17.86 12.14
N ASN A 39 8.22 -18.90 12.06
CA ASN A 39 7.95 -20.10 11.27
C ASN A 39 7.60 -19.79 9.82
N PRO A 40 8.44 -19.03 9.07
CA PRO A 40 8.13 -18.66 7.71
C PRO A 40 8.04 -19.87 6.78
N ARG A 41 7.08 -19.86 5.85
CA ARG A 41 6.86 -20.91 4.86
C ARG A 41 6.51 -20.31 3.50
N CYS A 42 6.89 -21.01 2.46
CA CYS A 42 6.48 -20.65 1.09
C CYS A 42 4.97 -20.85 0.91
N THR A 43 4.26 -19.85 0.38
CA THR A 43 2.80 -19.97 0.13
C THR A 43 2.47 -20.93 -1.02
N VAL A 44 3.43 -21.27 -1.88
CA VAL A 44 3.23 -22.12 -3.05
C VAL A 44 3.47 -23.60 -2.76
N CYS A 45 4.59 -23.93 -2.10
CA CYS A 45 4.99 -25.31 -1.86
C CYS A 45 5.03 -25.71 -0.37
N ASN A 46 4.69 -24.76 0.51
CA ASN A 46 4.68 -24.92 1.97
C ASN A 46 6.04 -25.33 2.58
N SER A 47 7.14 -25.18 1.82
CA SER A 47 8.50 -25.43 2.33
C SER A 47 8.85 -24.40 3.39
N ASP A 48 9.54 -24.83 4.43
CA ASP A 48 10.16 -24.02 5.49
C ASP A 48 11.63 -23.69 5.19
N ASN A 49 12.18 -24.25 4.13
CA ASN A 49 13.54 -23.94 3.67
C ASN A 49 13.56 -22.57 2.96
N ILE A 50 13.45 -21.50 3.76
CA ILE A 50 13.47 -20.12 3.29
C ILE A 50 14.88 -19.56 3.52
N ILE A 51 15.47 -19.01 2.46
CA ILE A 51 16.75 -18.32 2.49
C ILE A 51 16.47 -16.85 2.24
N PHE A 52 16.88 -15.99 3.15
CA PHE A 52 16.86 -14.54 2.99
C PHE A 52 18.19 -14.08 2.39
N GLU A 53 18.11 -13.22 1.38
CA GLU A 53 19.27 -12.64 0.72
C GLU A 53 19.19 -11.12 0.79
N GLU A 54 20.27 -10.47 1.19
CA GLU A 54 20.39 -9.02 1.13
C GLU A 54 20.51 -8.56 -0.32
N LYS A 55 19.69 -7.58 -0.69
CA LYS A 55 19.69 -6.97 -2.02
C LYS A 55 19.63 -5.46 -1.95
N LYS A 56 20.16 -4.84 -3.00
CA LYS A 56 20.14 -3.39 -3.16
C LYS A 56 18.79 -2.93 -3.69
N HIS A 57 18.07 -2.12 -2.89
CA HIS A 57 16.81 -1.53 -3.29
C HIS A 57 16.85 0.00 -3.18
N LEU A 58 15.97 0.67 -3.90
CA LEU A 58 15.67 2.09 -3.72
C LEU A 58 14.61 2.23 -2.63
N PHE A 59 14.74 3.24 -1.80
CA PHE A 59 13.82 3.51 -0.71
C PHE A 59 13.20 4.90 -0.82
N LEU A 60 11.93 5.01 -0.52
CA LEU A 60 11.29 6.28 -0.19
C LEU A 60 11.54 6.57 1.28
N GLU A 61 12.26 7.65 1.57
CA GLU A 61 12.58 8.10 2.92
C GLU A 61 11.38 8.77 3.59
N LEU A 62 10.36 7.99 3.91
CA LEU A 62 9.14 8.47 4.59
C LEU A 62 9.43 9.23 5.90
N PRO A 63 10.43 8.86 6.72
CA PRO A 63 10.78 9.63 7.91
C PRO A 63 11.02 11.10 7.63
N LEU A 64 11.67 11.45 6.50
CA LEU A 64 11.93 12.82 6.10
C LEU A 64 10.67 13.61 5.74
N LEU A 65 9.61 12.91 5.38
CA LEU A 65 8.31 13.48 4.99
C LEU A 65 7.32 13.51 6.15
N SER A 66 7.62 12.84 7.27
CA SER A 66 6.72 12.60 8.39
C SER A 66 6.03 13.88 8.88
N ASN A 67 6.79 14.94 9.14
CA ASN A 67 6.25 16.22 9.63
C ASN A 67 5.29 16.88 8.63
N LYS A 68 5.58 16.78 7.33
CA LYS A 68 4.72 17.36 6.28
C LYS A 68 3.42 16.57 6.15
N ILE A 69 3.51 15.25 6.17
CA ILE A 69 2.35 14.35 6.12
C ILE A 69 1.48 14.53 7.37
N GLU A 70 2.09 14.56 8.56
CA GLU A 70 1.39 14.77 9.82
C GLU A 70 0.63 16.11 9.85
N LYS A 71 1.30 17.18 9.44
CA LYS A 71 0.68 18.50 9.35
C LYS A 71 -0.54 18.46 8.43
N TYR A 72 -0.41 17.89 7.24
CA TYR A 72 -1.51 17.79 6.29
C TYR A 72 -2.70 17.00 6.88
N ILE A 73 -2.44 15.84 7.51
CA ILE A 73 -3.49 15.01 8.12
C ILE A 73 -4.21 15.75 9.27
N LYS A 74 -3.47 16.49 10.10
CA LYS A 74 -4.03 17.26 11.22
C LYS A 74 -4.88 18.44 10.73
N GLU A 75 -4.44 19.14 9.69
CA GLU A 75 -5.12 20.31 9.12
C GLU A 75 -6.32 19.93 8.23
N ASN A 76 -6.33 18.73 7.65
CA ASN A 76 -7.42 18.28 6.80
C ASN A 76 -8.67 17.90 7.62
N LYS A 77 -9.61 18.84 7.70
CA LYS A 77 -10.86 18.67 8.45
C LYS A 77 -11.86 17.71 7.80
N ASN A 78 -11.64 17.32 6.55
CA ASN A 78 -12.56 16.47 5.79
C ASN A 78 -12.34 14.98 6.06
N PHE A 79 -11.18 14.60 6.60
CA PHE A 79 -10.92 13.21 7.00
C PHE A 79 -11.82 12.81 8.18
N ARG A 80 -12.51 11.68 8.02
CA ARG A 80 -13.25 11.08 9.14
C ARG A 80 -12.29 10.71 10.27
N THR A 81 -12.78 10.74 11.48
CA THR A 81 -12.01 10.45 12.71
C THR A 81 -11.24 9.13 12.61
N GLN A 82 -11.86 8.09 12.09
CA GLN A 82 -11.21 6.78 11.89
C GLN A 82 -9.98 6.89 10.98
N VAL A 83 -10.11 7.51 9.81
CA VAL A 83 -9.01 7.65 8.84
C VAL A 83 -7.88 8.47 9.44
N ARG A 84 -8.21 9.61 10.03
CA ARG A 84 -7.23 10.48 10.70
C ARG A 84 -6.49 9.77 11.82
N ASN A 85 -7.21 9.09 12.71
CA ASN A 85 -6.60 8.41 13.85
C ASN A 85 -5.71 7.25 13.40
N THR A 86 -6.12 6.49 12.39
CA THR A 86 -5.30 5.41 11.81
C THR A 86 -4.00 5.96 11.25
N ALA A 87 -4.05 7.03 10.45
CA ALA A 87 -2.85 7.63 9.88
C ALA A 87 -1.93 8.24 10.94
N LEU A 88 -2.48 8.98 11.92
CA LEU A 88 -1.69 9.56 13.01
C LEU A 88 -1.08 8.51 13.94
N ALA A 89 -1.75 7.38 14.17
CA ALA A 89 -1.19 6.27 14.94
C ALA A 89 0.07 5.70 14.26
N TRP A 90 0.03 5.52 12.94
CA TRP A 90 1.18 5.07 12.17
C TRP A 90 2.36 6.05 12.23
N ILE A 91 2.08 7.35 12.11
CA ILE A 91 3.14 8.38 12.23
C ILE A 91 3.75 8.36 13.62
N LYS A 92 2.92 8.20 14.66
CA LYS A 92 3.37 8.15 16.06
C LYS A 92 4.24 6.90 16.36
N GLU A 93 3.95 5.77 15.71
CA GLU A 93 4.80 4.55 15.81
C GLU A 93 6.17 4.74 15.15
N GLY A 94 6.33 5.77 14.32
CA GLY A 94 7.55 6.07 13.57
C GLY A 94 7.50 5.49 12.15
N LEU A 95 7.49 6.36 11.14
CA LEU A 95 7.56 5.93 9.76
C LEU A 95 8.96 5.37 9.47
N LYS A 96 9.02 4.25 8.77
CA LYS A 96 10.27 3.64 8.29
C LYS A 96 10.47 3.93 6.81
N PRO A 97 11.72 3.96 6.30
CA PRO A 97 11.98 3.95 4.86
C PRO A 97 11.27 2.78 4.20
N ARG A 98 10.68 2.99 3.02
CA ARG A 98 9.99 1.94 2.26
C ARG A 98 10.68 1.68 0.96
N ASP A 99 11.02 0.44 0.73
CA ASP A 99 11.57 -0.03 -0.53
C ASP A 99 10.54 0.10 -1.66
N ILE A 100 10.99 0.67 -2.76
CA ILE A 100 10.15 0.97 -3.94
C ILE A 100 10.51 0.13 -5.16
N THR A 101 11.40 -0.84 -5.00
CA THR A 101 11.85 -1.71 -6.08
C THR A 101 11.66 -3.18 -5.75
N ARG A 102 11.52 -4.01 -6.79
CA ARG A 102 11.42 -5.47 -6.67
C ARG A 102 12.24 -6.15 -7.77
N ASP A 103 12.91 -7.24 -7.42
CA ASP A 103 13.65 -8.08 -8.35
C ASP A 103 12.74 -9.15 -8.96
N ILE A 104 11.80 -8.72 -9.77
CA ILE A 104 10.89 -9.58 -10.51
C ILE A 104 10.88 -9.19 -11.99
N LYS A 105 10.47 -10.11 -12.86
CA LYS A 105 10.53 -9.88 -14.32
C LYS A 105 9.41 -8.99 -14.84
N TRP A 106 8.29 -8.93 -14.15
CA TRP A 106 7.11 -8.18 -14.59
C TRP A 106 6.91 -6.94 -13.75
N GLY A 107 6.75 -5.81 -14.39
CA GLY A 107 6.52 -4.51 -13.75
C GLY A 107 7.09 -3.36 -14.57
N ILE A 108 7.02 -2.15 -14.04
CA ILE A 108 7.61 -0.95 -14.62
C ILE A 108 9.13 -0.99 -14.37
N PRO A 109 9.98 -1.01 -15.41
CA PRO A 109 11.43 -1.02 -15.21
C PRO A 109 11.91 0.22 -14.45
N VAL A 110 12.88 0.05 -13.57
CA VAL A 110 13.50 1.16 -12.84
C VAL A 110 14.46 1.90 -13.79
N PRO A 111 14.25 3.21 -14.09
CA PRO A 111 15.06 3.94 -15.07
C PRO A 111 16.34 4.51 -14.43
N ILE A 112 17.03 3.71 -13.60
CA ILE A 112 18.23 4.15 -12.85
C ILE A 112 19.32 3.11 -13.08
N LYS A 113 20.52 3.58 -13.46
CA LYS A 113 21.69 2.74 -13.67
C LYS A 113 22.02 1.92 -12.41
N GLY A 114 22.24 0.62 -12.60
CA GLY A 114 22.50 -0.34 -11.51
C GLY A 114 21.26 -1.04 -10.98
N TYR A 115 20.07 -0.72 -11.54
CA TYR A 115 18.77 -1.34 -11.19
C TYR A 115 18.05 -1.92 -12.42
N GLU A 116 18.81 -2.28 -13.45
CA GLU A 116 18.28 -2.74 -14.75
C GLU A 116 17.45 -4.03 -14.66
N ASN A 117 17.67 -4.81 -13.59
CA ASN A 117 16.93 -6.05 -13.32
C ASN A 117 15.78 -5.85 -12.31
N SER A 118 15.57 -4.64 -11.89
CA SER A 118 14.53 -4.30 -10.90
C SER A 118 13.35 -3.60 -11.56
N VAL A 119 12.18 -3.78 -10.98
CA VAL A 119 10.96 -3.06 -11.34
C VAL A 119 10.45 -2.25 -10.16
N VAL A 120 9.65 -1.23 -10.44
CA VAL A 120 8.94 -0.46 -9.42
C VAL A 120 7.94 -1.37 -8.72
N TYR A 121 7.89 -1.29 -7.39
CA TYR A 121 6.94 -2.06 -6.59
C TYR A 121 5.51 -1.57 -6.86
N SER A 122 4.62 -2.50 -7.18
CA SER A 122 3.26 -2.19 -7.66
C SER A 122 2.41 -1.33 -6.71
N TRP A 123 2.68 -1.32 -5.42
CA TRP A 123 1.99 -0.44 -4.47
C TRP A 123 2.47 1.01 -4.52
N PHE A 124 3.57 1.30 -5.21
CA PHE A 124 4.02 2.66 -5.49
C PHE A 124 3.52 3.18 -6.83
N ASP A 125 3.49 2.34 -7.87
CA ASP A 125 2.99 2.75 -9.17
C ASP A 125 1.46 2.76 -9.25
N ALA A 126 0.76 1.89 -8.51
CA ALA A 126 -0.69 1.79 -8.53
C ALA A 126 -1.41 3.12 -8.20
N PRO A 127 -1.06 3.87 -7.14
CA PRO A 127 -1.66 5.18 -6.88
C PRO A 127 -1.33 6.23 -7.96
N ILE A 128 -0.17 6.15 -8.60
CA ILE A 128 0.20 7.00 -9.73
C ILE A 128 -0.70 6.71 -10.93
N GLY A 129 -1.23 5.50 -11.03
CA GLY A 129 -2.22 5.08 -12.02
C GLY A 129 -3.46 5.98 -12.08
N TYR A 130 -3.88 6.58 -10.97
CA TYR A 130 -4.98 7.56 -10.94
C TYR A 130 -4.67 8.78 -11.81
N ILE A 131 -3.43 9.28 -11.71
CA ILE A 131 -2.95 10.41 -12.51
C ILE A 131 -2.83 9.99 -13.98
N SER A 132 -2.25 8.81 -14.23
CA SER A 132 -2.05 8.26 -15.57
C SER A 132 -3.37 8.04 -16.30
N SER A 133 -4.38 7.48 -15.63
CA SER A 133 -5.72 7.27 -16.19
C SER A 133 -6.41 8.61 -16.54
N THR A 134 -6.26 9.62 -15.68
CA THR A 134 -6.80 10.96 -15.98
C THR A 134 -6.09 11.56 -17.19
N LYS A 135 -4.78 11.39 -17.29
CA LYS A 135 -3.99 11.88 -18.43
C LYS A 135 -4.31 11.14 -19.72
N GLU A 136 -4.57 9.83 -19.67
CA GLU A 136 -4.99 9.04 -20.82
C GLU A 136 -6.37 9.46 -21.31
N TRP A 137 -7.33 9.67 -20.39
CA TRP A 137 -8.67 10.13 -20.70
C TRP A 137 -8.68 11.53 -21.32
N ASN A 138 -7.85 12.47 -20.80
CA ASN A 138 -7.78 13.84 -21.33
C ASN A 138 -6.35 14.38 -21.28
N LYS A 139 -5.63 14.22 -22.38
CA LYS A 139 -4.20 14.58 -22.49
C LYS A 139 -3.95 16.08 -22.30
N ASP A 140 -4.89 16.95 -22.66
CA ASP A 140 -4.69 18.39 -22.65
C ASP A 140 -5.04 18.99 -21.29
N ARG A 141 -6.10 18.47 -20.64
CA ARG A 141 -6.68 19.07 -19.43
C ARG A 141 -6.43 18.30 -18.13
N TRP A 142 -5.71 17.16 -18.16
CA TRP A 142 -5.49 16.34 -16.96
C TRP A 142 -4.91 17.11 -15.76
N LYS A 143 -4.10 18.14 -16.03
CA LYS A 143 -3.51 18.98 -14.98
C LYS A 143 -4.57 19.80 -14.22
N GLU A 144 -5.67 20.18 -14.87
CA GLU A 144 -6.78 20.89 -14.22
C GLU A 144 -7.41 20.03 -13.12
N PHE A 145 -7.44 18.71 -13.30
CA PHE A 145 -7.98 17.79 -12.30
C PHE A 145 -7.00 17.52 -11.15
N TRP A 146 -5.71 17.59 -11.41
CA TRP A 146 -4.69 17.22 -10.42
C TRP A 146 -3.93 18.38 -9.81
N LYS A 147 -3.96 19.58 -10.41
CA LYS A 147 -3.17 20.74 -9.96
C LYS A 147 -4.00 21.99 -9.74
N ASN A 148 -5.29 22.01 -10.09
CA ASN A 148 -6.16 23.15 -9.81
C ASN A 148 -6.63 23.11 -8.35
N LYS A 149 -6.44 24.21 -7.61
CA LYS A 149 -6.78 24.34 -6.18
C LYS A 149 -8.26 24.11 -5.86
N ASP A 150 -9.16 24.32 -6.84
CA ASP A 150 -10.60 24.11 -6.67
C ASP A 150 -11.02 22.65 -6.86
N THR A 151 -10.13 21.80 -7.39
CA THR A 151 -10.40 20.38 -7.56
C THR A 151 -10.31 19.64 -6.23
N LYS A 152 -11.33 18.83 -5.95
CA LYS A 152 -11.40 17.99 -4.76
C LYS A 152 -11.28 16.52 -5.15
N ILE A 153 -10.27 15.84 -4.63
CA ILE A 153 -10.01 14.44 -4.89
C ILE A 153 -10.56 13.61 -3.72
N TYR A 154 -11.44 12.67 -4.03
CA TYR A 154 -12.02 11.73 -3.06
C TYR A 154 -11.55 10.32 -3.38
N HIS A 155 -11.01 9.62 -2.39
CA HIS A 155 -10.69 8.20 -2.47
C HIS A 155 -11.68 7.38 -1.65
N PHE A 156 -12.32 6.40 -2.28
CA PHE A 156 -13.18 5.42 -1.62
C PHE A 156 -12.48 4.06 -1.64
N LEU A 157 -12.23 3.49 -0.47
CA LEU A 157 -11.34 2.32 -0.36
C LEU A 157 -11.67 1.48 0.89
N GLY A 158 -11.20 0.24 0.91
CA GLY A 158 -11.22 -0.58 2.11
C GLY A 158 -10.26 -0.06 3.18
N LYS A 159 -10.57 -0.28 4.44
CA LYS A 159 -9.80 0.22 5.59
C LYS A 159 -8.31 -0.15 5.57
N ASP A 160 -7.98 -1.26 4.94
CA ASP A 160 -6.61 -1.77 4.73
C ASP A 160 -5.78 -0.88 3.81
N ASN A 161 -6.43 -0.08 2.97
CA ASN A 161 -5.77 0.86 2.06
C ASN A 161 -5.66 2.30 2.59
N ILE A 162 -6.13 2.57 3.81
CA ILE A 162 -6.06 3.92 4.41
C ILE A 162 -4.62 4.43 4.40
N ILE A 163 -3.67 3.63 4.87
CA ILE A 163 -2.26 4.03 4.97
C ILE A 163 -1.63 4.30 3.61
N PHE A 164 -1.99 3.51 2.59
CA PHE A 164 -1.49 3.74 1.23
C PHE A 164 -1.97 5.06 0.62
N HIS A 165 -3.12 5.59 1.06
CA HIS A 165 -3.72 6.81 0.53
C HIS A 165 -3.64 8.01 1.47
N THR A 166 -3.09 7.85 2.68
CA THR A 166 -2.89 8.94 3.63
C THR A 166 -1.42 9.16 4.00
N ILE A 167 -0.55 8.19 3.70
CA ILE A 167 0.88 8.29 4.00
C ILE A 167 1.73 8.07 2.75
N PHE A 168 1.58 6.92 2.05
CA PHE A 168 2.46 6.61 0.93
C PHE A 168 2.18 7.48 -0.28
N PHE A 169 0.94 7.54 -0.77
CA PHE A 169 0.58 8.32 -1.94
C PHE A 169 0.76 9.82 -1.68
N GLU A 170 0.32 10.31 -0.53
CA GLU A 170 0.56 11.70 -0.12
C GLU A 170 2.05 12.00 0.00
N GLY A 171 2.82 11.07 0.58
CA GLY A 171 4.28 11.20 0.65
C GLY A 171 4.93 11.32 -0.72
N ILE A 172 4.49 10.51 -1.69
CA ILE A 172 4.98 10.61 -3.08
C ILE A 172 4.66 11.97 -3.69
N LEU A 173 3.41 12.44 -3.56
CA LEU A 173 2.99 13.74 -4.11
C LEU A 173 3.69 14.93 -3.44
N ILE A 174 3.94 14.84 -2.13
CA ILE A 174 4.70 15.85 -1.39
C ILE A 174 6.18 15.85 -1.80
N ALA A 175 6.77 14.66 -1.98
CA ALA A 175 8.17 14.52 -2.39
C ALA A 175 8.41 15.00 -3.83
N ASP A 176 7.46 14.75 -4.74
CA ASP A 176 7.51 15.23 -6.12
C ASP A 176 7.58 16.77 -6.20
N GLY A 177 6.86 17.46 -5.31
CA GLY A 177 6.93 18.92 -5.17
C GLY A 177 6.41 19.73 -6.36
N SER A 178 5.83 19.09 -7.39
CA SER A 178 5.35 19.76 -8.59
C SER A 178 3.93 20.33 -8.48
N GLY A 179 3.38 20.36 -7.26
CA GLY A 179 2.11 21.01 -6.95
C GLY A 179 0.87 20.18 -7.29
N PHE A 180 0.95 18.85 -7.16
CA PHE A 180 -0.23 18.01 -7.18
C PHE A 180 -1.13 18.29 -5.98
N ASN A 181 -2.45 18.24 -6.23
CA ASN A 181 -3.43 18.27 -5.16
C ASN A 181 -3.32 17.00 -4.32
N LEU A 182 -3.28 17.18 -3.01
CA LEU A 182 -3.41 16.06 -2.08
C LEU A 182 -4.89 15.66 -1.95
N PRO A 183 -5.20 14.42 -1.54
CA PRO A 183 -6.58 13.95 -1.39
C PRO A 183 -7.39 14.86 -0.48
N TYR A 184 -8.50 15.41 -1.00
CA TYR A 184 -9.43 16.20 -0.19
C TYR A 184 -10.09 15.35 0.89
N ASN A 185 -10.47 14.12 0.56
CA ASN A 185 -10.99 13.15 1.52
C ASN A 185 -10.62 11.72 1.14
N VAL A 186 -10.35 10.92 2.17
CA VAL A 186 -10.16 9.47 2.08
C VAL A 186 -11.27 8.80 2.90
N VAL A 187 -12.12 8.04 2.23
CA VAL A 187 -13.25 7.33 2.83
C VAL A 187 -12.89 5.86 2.99
N GLY A 188 -12.40 5.50 4.16
CA GLY A 188 -12.08 4.12 4.53
C GLY A 188 -13.35 3.36 4.92
N LEU A 189 -13.69 2.32 4.17
CA LEU A 189 -14.85 1.47 4.42
C LEU A 189 -14.46 0.22 5.19
N GLN A 190 -15.35 -0.25 6.07
CA GLN A 190 -15.20 -1.55 6.73
C GLN A 190 -15.37 -2.68 5.71
N TYR A 191 -14.85 -3.86 6.04
CA TYR A 191 -15.08 -5.03 5.22
C TYR A 191 -16.56 -5.42 5.23
N LEU A 192 -17.01 -5.88 4.07
CA LEU A 192 -18.29 -6.58 4.00
C LEU A 192 -18.14 -7.91 4.74
N ASN A 193 -19.02 -8.15 5.70
CA ASN A 193 -19.12 -9.44 6.36
C ASN A 193 -20.26 -10.26 5.74
N TYR A 194 -20.05 -11.56 5.71
CA TYR A 194 -21.05 -12.53 5.33
C TYR A 194 -21.15 -13.56 6.47
N GLU A 195 -22.35 -13.72 7.03
CA GLU A 195 -22.56 -14.54 8.23
C GLU A 195 -21.57 -14.16 9.37
N ILE A 196 -20.71 -15.07 9.77
CA ILE A 196 -19.79 -14.91 10.91
C ILE A 196 -18.39 -14.41 10.52
N GLY A 197 -18.13 -14.11 9.23
CA GLY A 197 -16.78 -13.77 8.77
C GLY A 197 -16.70 -12.70 7.69
N LYS A 198 -15.47 -12.31 7.35
CA LYS A 198 -15.20 -11.39 6.24
C LYS A 198 -15.59 -12.07 4.92
N PHE A 199 -16.34 -11.36 4.07
CA PHE A 199 -16.55 -11.79 2.69
C PHE A 199 -15.19 -11.92 1.98
N SER A 200 -14.88 -13.11 1.45
CA SER A 200 -13.58 -13.41 0.86
C SER A 200 -13.68 -14.35 -0.33
N LYS A 201 -13.42 -13.81 -1.53
CA LYS A 201 -13.40 -14.61 -2.76
C LYS A 201 -12.33 -15.69 -2.71
N SER A 202 -11.12 -15.38 -2.22
CA SER A 202 -10.00 -16.33 -2.18
C SER A 202 -10.22 -17.49 -1.21
N GLN A 203 -11.10 -17.32 -0.23
CA GLN A 203 -11.46 -18.36 0.74
C GLN A 203 -12.83 -19.00 0.45
N GLY A 204 -13.48 -18.62 -0.64
CA GLY A 204 -14.82 -19.11 -0.99
C GLY A 204 -15.91 -18.74 0.02
N HIS A 205 -15.67 -17.69 0.84
CA HIS A 205 -16.60 -17.27 1.88
C HIS A 205 -17.45 -16.09 1.40
N GLY A 206 -18.71 -16.37 1.07
CA GLY A 206 -19.66 -15.39 0.55
C GLY A 206 -20.63 -15.98 -0.47
N VAL A 207 -21.50 -15.13 -1.02
CA VAL A 207 -22.37 -15.47 -2.15
C VAL A 207 -21.76 -14.84 -3.41
N PHE A 208 -21.52 -15.64 -4.44
CA PHE A 208 -20.92 -15.20 -5.70
C PHE A 208 -21.95 -15.26 -6.82
N CYS A 209 -21.77 -14.45 -7.87
CA CYS A 209 -22.71 -14.38 -8.99
C CYS A 209 -22.96 -15.74 -9.65
N GLU A 210 -21.94 -16.61 -9.67
CA GLU A 210 -22.04 -18.00 -10.17
C GLU A 210 -22.91 -18.92 -9.30
N ASN A 211 -23.21 -18.51 -8.07
CA ASN A 211 -24.08 -19.25 -7.14
C ASN A 211 -25.52 -18.72 -7.11
N LEU A 212 -25.82 -17.71 -7.90
CA LEU A 212 -27.16 -17.17 -8.02
C LEU A 212 -27.95 -17.96 -9.06
N PRO A 213 -29.29 -18.18 -8.84
CA PRO A 213 -30.13 -18.89 -9.77
C PRO A 213 -30.35 -18.13 -11.07
#